data_e488d1c5a73e3c5557af4e8f957ec842
#
_entry.id   e488d1c5a73e3c5557af4e8f957ec842
#
_cell.length_a   1.000
_cell.length_b   1.000
_cell.length_c   1.000
_cell.angle_alpha   90.00
_cell.angle_beta   90.00
_cell.angle_gamma   90.00
#
_symmetry.space_group_name_H-M   'P 1'
#
loop_
_entity.id
_entity.type
_entity.pdbx_description
1 polymer ?
#
loop_
_entity_poly.entity_id
_entity_poly.type
_entity_poly.pdbx_seq_one_letter_code
_entity_poly.pdbx_strand_id
1 'polypeptide(L)'
;MDKIKNTLSIPVIYNCGGYERPEIISLLKDYVDIYMPDLKYYDTSLSLSYSKAKDYFSFASKAIPKMIEQTGAPVFNQEGILQKGVLIRHLVLPGCKEDSMKLLEWLSKSLPKNSFLLSLLSQYTPVYRT
;
A
#
# COMPACT_ATOMS: atom_id res chain seq x y z
N MET A 1 -1.39 -15.81 17.47
CA MET A 1 -0.96 -15.54 16.07
C MET A 1 0.15 -16.45 15.61
N ASP A 2 1.21 -16.59 16.37
CA ASP A 2 2.32 -17.43 15.93
C ASP A 2 1.93 -18.87 15.65
N LYS A 3 1.16 -19.47 16.52
CA LYS A 3 0.70 -20.84 16.29
C LYS A 3 -0.16 -20.94 15.04
N ILE A 4 -1.05 -19.98 14.83
CA ILE A 4 -1.91 -19.99 13.67
C ILE A 4 -1.08 -19.84 12.41
N LYS A 5 -0.15 -18.91 12.40
CA LYS A 5 0.70 -18.70 11.23
C LYS A 5 1.54 -19.92 10.90
N ASN A 6 2.08 -20.59 11.91
CA ASN A 6 2.91 -21.77 11.67
C ASN A 6 2.12 -22.96 11.13
N THR A 7 0.83 -23.02 11.42
CA THR A 7 -0.01 -24.11 10.92
C THR A 7 -0.69 -23.80 9.60
N LEU A 8 -0.76 -22.50 9.22
CA LEU A 8 -1.37 -22.13 7.96
C LEU A 8 -0.36 -22.20 6.84
N SER A 9 -0.77 -22.82 5.74
CA SER A 9 0.07 -22.86 4.55
C SER A 9 -0.19 -21.68 3.62
N ILE A 10 -1.15 -20.83 3.94
CA ILE A 10 -1.48 -19.65 3.14
C ILE A 10 -0.87 -18.40 3.77
N PRO A 11 -0.55 -17.39 2.95
CA PRO A 11 0.03 -16.15 3.49
C PRO A 11 -0.99 -15.34 4.29
N VAL A 12 -0.49 -14.63 5.27
CA VAL A 12 -1.31 -13.70 6.07
C VAL A 12 -1.20 -12.32 5.43
N ILE A 13 -2.34 -11.77 5.05
CA ILE A 13 -2.41 -10.48 4.36
C ILE A 13 -2.94 -9.42 5.30
N TYR A 14 -2.23 -8.30 5.40
CA TYR A 14 -2.68 -7.16 6.18
C TYR A 14 -3.06 -6.03 5.22
N ASN A 15 -4.37 -5.81 5.11
CA ASN A 15 -4.93 -4.80 4.23
C ASN A 15 -5.16 -3.53 5.06
N CYS A 16 -4.52 -2.44 4.69
CA CYS A 16 -4.63 -1.20 5.46
C CYS A 16 -4.79 0.01 4.54
N GLY A 17 -5.25 1.11 5.13
CA GLY A 17 -5.49 2.33 4.36
C GLY A 17 -4.25 3.18 4.11
N GLY A 18 -3.09 2.74 4.54
CA GLY A 18 -1.86 3.52 4.40
C GLY A 18 -1.65 4.54 5.51
N TYR A 19 -2.69 4.83 6.29
CA TYR A 19 -2.61 5.81 7.38
C TYR A 19 -2.25 5.09 8.69
N GLU A 20 -1.13 4.36 8.64
CA GLU A 20 -0.68 3.55 9.76
C GLU A 20 0.58 4.14 10.36
N ARG A 21 0.71 4.01 11.66
CA ARG A 21 1.94 4.43 12.34
C ARG A 21 3.02 3.38 12.13
N PRO A 22 4.26 3.81 11.89
CA PRO A 22 5.36 2.85 11.73
C PRO A 22 5.52 1.90 12.93
N GLU A 23 5.16 2.35 14.13
CA GLU A 23 5.26 1.51 15.33
C GLU A 23 4.31 0.30 15.25
N ILE A 24 3.12 0.50 14.68
CA ILE A 24 2.16 -0.58 14.50
C ILE A 24 2.72 -1.60 13.52
N ILE A 25 3.33 -1.13 12.43
CA ILE A 25 3.93 -2.02 11.45
C ILE A 25 5.04 -2.85 12.09
N SER A 26 5.85 -2.24 12.97
CA SER A 26 6.89 -2.96 13.68
C SER A 26 6.34 -4.10 14.56
N LEU A 27 5.17 -3.88 15.17
CA LEU A 27 4.55 -4.89 16.00
C LEU A 27 4.03 -6.08 15.20
N LEU A 28 3.75 -5.88 13.90
CA LEU A 28 3.22 -6.93 13.03
C LEU A 28 4.30 -7.73 12.33
N LYS A 29 5.55 -7.46 12.61
CA LYS A 29 6.70 -7.99 11.86
C LYS A 29 6.67 -9.50 11.63
N ASP A 30 6.37 -10.29 12.66
CA ASP A 30 6.46 -11.74 12.54
C ASP A 30 5.13 -12.40 12.17
N TYR A 31 4.09 -11.60 11.91
CA TYR A 31 2.76 -12.14 11.70
C TYR A 31 2.20 -11.92 10.31
N VAL A 32 2.78 -11.00 9.54
CA VAL A 32 2.23 -10.60 8.24
C VAL A 32 3.20 -10.98 7.13
N ASP A 33 2.68 -11.65 6.11
CA ASP A 33 3.47 -12.01 4.92
C ASP A 33 3.33 -10.97 3.82
N ILE A 34 2.12 -10.43 3.66
CA ILE A 34 1.83 -9.47 2.61
C ILE A 34 1.17 -8.24 3.22
N TYR A 35 1.74 -7.07 2.97
CA TYR A 35 1.09 -5.82 3.28
C TYR A 35 0.43 -5.28 2.02
N MET A 36 -0.81 -4.82 2.15
CA MET A 36 -1.56 -4.28 1.02
C MET A 36 -2.06 -2.88 1.39
N PRO A 37 -1.18 -1.89 1.41
CA PRO A 37 -1.58 -0.53 1.77
C PRO A 37 -2.21 0.21 0.60
N ASP A 38 -3.19 1.06 0.91
CA ASP A 38 -3.70 2.01 -0.06
C ASP A 38 -2.85 3.26 0.07
N LEU A 39 -2.33 3.76 -1.05
CA LEU A 39 -1.63 5.03 -1.08
C LEU A 39 -2.54 6.01 -1.81
N LYS A 40 -3.19 6.88 -1.04
CA LYS A 40 -4.30 7.67 -1.56
C LYS A 40 -3.92 9.06 -2.04
N TYR A 41 -3.20 9.82 -1.22
CA TYR A 41 -2.94 11.22 -1.52
C TYR A 41 -1.49 11.58 -1.24
N TYR A 42 -0.95 12.45 -2.08
CA TYR A 42 0.33 13.11 -1.82
C TYR A 42 0.08 14.47 -1.14
N ASP A 43 -0.90 15.20 -1.61
CA ASP A 43 -1.20 16.56 -1.17
C ASP A 43 -2.04 16.54 0.10
N THR A 44 -1.61 17.27 1.12
CA THR A 44 -2.31 17.38 2.39
C THR A 44 -3.71 17.94 2.24
N SER A 45 -3.90 18.90 1.34
CA SER A 45 -5.21 19.50 1.14
C SER A 45 -6.21 18.48 0.59
N LEU A 46 -5.75 17.56 -0.26
CA LEU A 46 -6.60 16.50 -0.79
C LEU A 46 -6.94 15.47 0.29
N SER A 47 -5.97 15.07 1.09
CA SER A 47 -6.24 14.10 2.15
C SER A 47 -7.17 14.71 3.20
N LEU A 48 -7.04 15.99 3.50
CA LEU A 48 -7.92 16.66 4.43
C LEU A 48 -9.33 16.78 3.86
N SER A 49 -9.44 17.15 2.59
CA SER A 49 -10.73 17.36 1.93
C SER A 49 -11.53 16.07 1.78
N TYR A 50 -10.88 14.98 1.34
CA TYR A 50 -11.58 13.75 1.02
C TYR A 50 -11.68 12.78 2.20
N SER A 51 -10.69 12.76 3.07
CA SER A 51 -10.63 11.77 4.16
C SER A 51 -10.45 12.40 5.54
N LYS A 52 -10.34 13.72 5.61
CA LYS A 52 -10.12 14.46 6.86
C LYS A 52 -8.85 14.01 7.59
N ALA A 53 -7.88 13.50 6.86
CA ALA A 53 -6.62 13.01 7.40
C ALA A 53 -5.50 13.95 6.98
N LYS A 54 -5.17 14.91 7.84
CA LYS A 54 -4.21 15.96 7.47
C LYS A 54 -2.76 15.47 7.38
N ASP A 55 -2.43 14.38 8.04
CA ASP A 55 -1.05 13.87 8.03
C ASP A 55 -0.92 12.59 7.20
N TYR A 56 -1.82 12.38 6.25
CA TYR A 56 -1.89 11.13 5.53
C TYR A 56 -0.57 10.72 4.89
N PHE A 57 0.00 11.60 4.05
CA PHE A 57 1.22 11.25 3.34
C PHE A 57 2.41 11.10 4.28
N SER A 58 2.42 11.89 5.35
CA SER A 58 3.48 11.79 6.34
C SER A 58 3.53 10.39 6.95
N PHE A 59 2.38 9.82 7.31
CA PHE A 59 2.35 8.47 7.85
C PHE A 59 2.60 7.42 6.79
N ALA A 60 1.99 7.56 5.61
CA ALA A 60 2.16 6.59 4.53
C ALA A 60 3.61 6.52 4.08
N SER A 61 4.28 7.66 3.96
CA SER A 61 5.66 7.71 3.49
C SER A 61 6.65 7.06 4.46
N LYS A 62 6.24 6.91 5.72
CA LYS A 62 7.07 6.24 6.73
C LYS A 62 6.69 4.78 6.91
N ALA A 63 5.41 4.47 6.81
CA ALA A 63 4.93 3.11 7.02
C ALA A 63 5.28 2.19 5.85
N ILE A 64 5.13 2.66 4.62
CA ILE A 64 5.38 1.82 3.44
C ILE A 64 6.82 1.33 3.35
N PRO A 65 7.84 2.18 3.51
CA PRO A 65 9.22 1.67 3.51
C PRO A 65 9.47 0.63 4.60
N LYS A 66 8.82 0.78 5.75
CA LYS A 66 8.96 -0.18 6.84
C LYS A 66 8.34 -1.53 6.47
N MET A 67 7.19 -1.51 5.80
CA MET A 67 6.57 -2.73 5.31
C MET A 67 7.49 -3.46 4.33
N ILE A 68 8.11 -2.72 3.41
CA ILE A 68 9.03 -3.29 2.43
C ILE A 68 10.26 -3.88 3.13
N GLU A 69 10.80 -3.17 4.12
CA GLU A 69 11.94 -3.66 4.87
C GLU A 69 11.63 -4.99 5.56
N GLN A 70 10.43 -5.14 6.10
CA GLN A 70 10.04 -6.36 6.81
C GLN A 70 9.82 -7.54 5.89
N THR A 71 9.19 -7.33 4.75
CA THR A 71 8.82 -8.43 3.86
C THR A 71 9.87 -8.73 2.80
N GLY A 72 10.68 -7.73 2.44
CA GLY A 72 11.60 -7.87 1.34
C GLY A 72 10.88 -7.78 -0.01
N ALA A 73 11.58 -8.13 -1.07
CA ALA A 73 11.03 -8.09 -2.42
C ALA A 73 9.90 -9.10 -2.57
N PRO A 74 8.97 -8.87 -3.51
CA PRO A 74 7.87 -9.81 -3.71
C PRO A 74 8.33 -11.22 -4.05
N VAL A 75 7.69 -12.20 -3.43
CA VAL A 75 7.97 -13.61 -3.65
C VAL A 75 6.69 -14.28 -4.14
N PHE A 76 6.78 -15.01 -5.24
CA PHE A 76 5.66 -15.72 -5.83
C PHE A 76 5.90 -17.22 -5.74
N ASN A 77 4.80 -18.01 -5.65
CA ASN A 77 4.93 -19.46 -5.70
C ASN A 77 4.99 -19.92 -7.15
N GLN A 78 5.03 -21.25 -7.35
CA GLN A 78 5.13 -21.82 -8.69
C GLN A 78 3.93 -21.49 -9.58
N GLU A 79 2.81 -21.20 -8.97
CA GLU A 79 1.59 -20.86 -9.71
C GLU A 79 1.48 -19.35 -9.99
N GLY A 80 2.46 -18.56 -9.59
CA GLY A 80 2.45 -17.12 -9.80
C GLY A 80 1.65 -16.35 -8.75
N ILE A 81 1.33 -16.98 -7.63
CA ILE A 81 0.57 -16.33 -6.57
C ILE A 81 1.53 -15.72 -5.56
N LEU A 82 1.28 -14.46 -5.21
CA LEU A 82 2.12 -13.72 -4.27
C LEU A 82 2.10 -14.37 -2.90
N GLN A 83 3.26 -14.63 -2.35
CA GLN A 83 3.42 -15.25 -1.03
C GLN A 83 3.97 -14.28 0.00
N LYS A 84 4.73 -13.28 -0.40
CA LYS A 84 5.35 -12.33 0.50
C LYS A 84 5.64 -11.06 -0.24
N GLY A 85 5.53 -9.93 0.43
CA GLY A 85 5.87 -8.65 -0.17
C GLY A 85 4.87 -7.55 0.16
N VAL A 86 5.01 -6.43 -0.56
CA VAL A 86 4.12 -5.27 -0.41
C VAL A 86 3.45 -5.00 -1.74
N LEU A 87 2.13 -4.95 -1.72
CA LEU A 87 1.33 -4.55 -2.88
C LEU A 87 0.67 -3.22 -2.56
N ILE A 88 1.17 -2.15 -3.17
CA ILE A 88 0.64 -0.81 -2.98
C ILE A 88 -0.51 -0.60 -3.97
N ARG A 89 -1.64 -0.15 -3.46
CA ARG A 89 -2.79 0.16 -4.32
C ARG A 89 -3.01 1.66 -4.33
N HIS A 90 -3.23 2.19 -5.51
CA HIS A 90 -3.51 3.62 -5.68
C HIS A 90 -4.68 3.80 -6.62
N LEU A 91 -5.70 4.51 -6.13
CA LEU A 91 -6.88 4.86 -6.92
C LEU A 91 -6.69 6.26 -7.48
N VAL A 92 -6.65 6.37 -8.81
CA VAL A 92 -6.55 7.67 -9.48
C VAL A 92 -7.93 8.31 -9.48
N LEU A 93 -8.06 9.41 -8.77
CA LEU A 93 -9.33 10.12 -8.66
C LEU A 93 -9.50 11.11 -9.81
N PRO A 94 -10.72 11.30 -10.29
CA PRO A 94 -10.99 12.31 -11.31
C PRO A 94 -10.56 13.70 -10.82
N GLY A 95 -9.84 14.42 -11.67
CA GLY A 95 -9.37 15.75 -11.32
C GLY A 95 -8.12 15.78 -10.43
N CYS A 96 -7.60 14.62 -10.03
CA CYS A 96 -6.43 14.55 -9.15
C CYS A 96 -5.23 13.91 -9.83
N LYS A 97 -5.14 14.05 -11.14
CA LYS A 97 -4.07 13.43 -11.92
C LYS A 97 -2.68 13.91 -11.48
N GLU A 98 -2.55 15.19 -11.21
CA GLU A 98 -1.26 15.75 -10.81
C GLU A 98 -0.80 15.17 -9.48
N ASP A 99 -1.71 14.98 -8.53
CA ASP A 99 -1.38 14.39 -7.25
C ASP A 99 -0.93 12.95 -7.42
N SER A 100 -1.61 12.20 -8.29
CA SER A 100 -1.22 10.82 -8.60
C SER A 100 0.18 10.77 -9.21
N MET A 101 0.49 11.70 -10.10
CA MET A 101 1.82 11.76 -10.70
C MET A 101 2.91 12.01 -9.66
N LYS A 102 2.62 12.87 -8.68
CA LYS A 102 3.56 13.12 -7.58
C LYS A 102 3.77 11.88 -6.72
N LEU A 103 2.72 11.12 -6.46
CA LEU A 103 2.83 9.87 -5.73
C LEU A 103 3.69 8.86 -6.47
N LEU A 104 3.46 8.70 -7.77
CA LEU A 104 4.23 7.77 -8.58
C LEU A 104 5.71 8.19 -8.64
N GLU A 105 5.97 9.48 -8.75
CA GLU A 105 7.34 9.98 -8.73
C GLU A 105 8.01 9.67 -7.39
N TRP A 106 7.29 9.89 -6.28
CA TRP A 106 7.82 9.57 -4.96
C TRP A 106 8.15 8.09 -4.84
N LEU A 107 7.27 7.23 -5.32
CA LEU A 107 7.51 5.78 -5.27
C LEU A 107 8.77 5.41 -6.04
N SER A 108 8.96 5.97 -7.21
CA SER A 108 10.10 5.62 -8.05
C SER A 108 11.42 6.15 -7.49
N LYS A 109 11.38 7.28 -6.79
CA LYS A 109 12.60 7.90 -6.26
C LYS A 109 12.95 7.45 -4.85
N SER A 110 11.95 7.12 -4.04
CA SER A 110 12.15 6.88 -2.62
C SER A 110 12.27 5.41 -2.25
N LEU A 111 11.79 4.50 -3.10
CA LEU A 111 11.78 3.08 -2.80
C LEU A 111 12.68 2.32 -3.75
N PRO A 112 13.32 1.24 -3.27
CA PRO A 112 14.20 0.44 -4.12
C PRO A 112 13.43 -0.15 -5.30
N LYS A 113 14.10 -0.21 -6.45
CA LYS A 113 13.50 -0.79 -7.64
C LYS A 113 13.16 -2.26 -7.40
N ASN A 114 11.99 -2.68 -7.85
CA ASN A 114 11.53 -4.07 -7.72
C ASN A 114 11.31 -4.52 -6.27
N SER A 115 11.14 -3.57 -5.34
CA SER A 115 10.92 -3.90 -3.94
C SER A 115 9.45 -4.03 -3.58
N PHE A 116 8.56 -3.66 -4.48
CA PHE A 116 7.12 -3.69 -4.23
C PHE A 116 6.36 -3.88 -5.53
N LEU A 117 5.06 -4.21 -5.38
CA LEU A 117 4.14 -4.25 -6.51
C LEU A 117 3.21 -3.05 -6.41
N LEU A 118 2.79 -2.55 -7.55
CA LEU A 118 1.89 -1.40 -7.61
C LEU A 118 0.67 -1.75 -8.44
N SER A 119 -0.51 -1.54 -7.85
CA SER A 119 -1.77 -1.70 -8.55
C SER A 119 -2.41 -0.32 -8.71
N LEU A 120 -2.52 0.13 -9.94
CA LEU A 120 -3.18 1.39 -10.26
C LEU A 120 -4.64 1.11 -10.58
N LEU A 121 -5.51 1.77 -9.86
CA LEU A 121 -6.95 1.63 -10.05
C LEU A 121 -7.51 2.96 -10.54
N SER A 122 -8.45 2.88 -11.45
CA SER A 122 -9.14 4.06 -11.96
C SER A 122 -10.60 3.93 -11.62
N GLN A 123 -11.15 4.94 -10.96
CA GLN A 123 -12.56 4.92 -10.68
C GLN A 123 -13.30 5.26 -11.95
N TYR A 124 -13.91 4.25 -12.54
CA TYR A 124 -14.68 4.43 -13.75
C TYR A 124 -16.15 4.36 -13.39
N THR A 125 -16.83 5.46 -13.57
CA THR A 125 -18.27 5.50 -13.39
C THR A 125 -18.87 5.59 -14.79
N PRO A 126 -19.46 4.52 -15.28
CA PRO A 126 -20.10 4.58 -16.60
C PRO A 126 -21.15 5.66 -16.60
N VAL A 127 -21.10 6.46 -17.60
CA VAL A 127 -22.12 7.45 -17.70
C VAL A 127 -23.25 6.80 -18.41
N TYR A 128 -24.15 6.34 -17.63
CA TYR A 128 -25.25 5.81 -18.30
C TYR A 128 -26.06 6.95 -18.61
N ARG A 129 -26.17 7.16 -19.56
CA ARG A 129 -26.95 8.05 -19.95
C ARG A 129 -28.09 7.82 -19.51
N THR A 130 -28.05 7.72 -18.63
CA THR A 130 -29.30 7.45 -18.44
C THR A 130 -29.92 8.45 -18.01
#